data_98a626a304552c157d3a9e2b2f11eb90
#
_entry.id   98a626a304552c157d3a9e2b2f11eb90
#
_cell.length_a   1.000
_cell.length_b   1.000
_cell.length_c   1.000
_cell.angle_alpha   90.00
_cell.angle_beta   90.00
_cell.angle_gamma   90.00
#
_symmetry.space_group_name_H-M   'P 1'
#
loop_
_entity.id
_entity.type
_entity.pdbx_description
1 polymer ?
#
loop_
_entity_poly.entity_id
_entity_poly.type
_entity_poly.pdbx_seq_one_letter_code
_entity_poly.pdbx_strand_id
1 'polypeptide(L)'
;MKNHKFHASLLLAATLLGTSGLMASCNDDETSNTHKVPQAKVLRTAVASGVYTTTQGLSIDMFGLSAKLGQQENQKIEVKALTDSTISLHFPAYDVPLVGDFPYSNAAQKEYQLDKVVVQPDGTMSFASKVKIETVFQMTPAKMKKDDIPYRTFPDTPISCEGTIKGKEINVKITAQPGKMPFPVTYNYAGKK
;
A
#
# COMPACT_ATOMS: atom_id res chain seq x y z
N MET A 1 -10.16 -11.76 -48.26
CA MET A 1 -9.37 -10.71 -48.95
C MET A 1 -9.48 -9.42 -48.16
N LYS A 2 -8.43 -8.99 -47.49
CA LYS A 2 -7.76 -7.70 -47.48
C LYS A 2 -6.77 -7.66 -46.33
N ASN A 3 -5.53 -7.63 -46.72
CA ASN A 3 -4.32 -7.41 -45.87
C ASN A 3 -4.21 -5.93 -45.51
N HIS A 4 -3.70 -5.63 -44.32
CA HIS A 4 -2.87 -4.46 -44.01
C HIS A 4 -1.93 -4.85 -42.87
N LYS A 5 -0.72 -5.14 -43.14
CA LYS A 5 0.54 -4.44 -43.33
C LYS A 5 1.00 -3.71 -42.04
N PHE A 6 2.03 -4.35 -41.49
CA PHE A 6 3.16 -3.88 -40.70
C PHE A 6 3.55 -2.41 -40.85
N HIS A 7 3.85 -1.78 -39.72
CA HIS A 7 4.94 -0.79 -39.66
C HIS A 7 5.79 -1.05 -38.41
N ALA A 8 6.96 -1.56 -38.66
CA ALA A 8 8.11 -1.50 -37.76
C ALA A 8 8.69 -0.08 -37.80
N SER A 9 8.99 0.49 -36.69
CA SER A 9 9.86 1.66 -36.59
C SER A 9 11.06 1.36 -35.73
N LEU A 10 12.15 1.53 -36.41
CA LEU A 10 13.53 1.17 -36.11
C LEU A 10 14.14 2.13 -35.08
N LEU A 11 14.97 1.54 -34.24
CA LEU A 11 15.91 2.16 -33.30
C LEU A 11 16.84 3.17 -33.94
N LEU A 12 17.29 4.13 -33.14
CA LEU A 12 18.60 4.75 -33.32
C LEU A 12 19.35 4.82 -31.98
N ALA A 13 20.36 3.96 -31.89
CA ALA A 13 21.38 4.00 -30.85
C ALA A 13 22.40 5.12 -31.22
N ALA A 14 22.74 5.97 -30.29
CA ALA A 14 23.86 6.87 -30.38
C ALA A 14 24.83 6.61 -29.21
N THR A 15 25.86 5.85 -29.51
CA THR A 15 27.10 5.76 -28.73
C THR A 15 27.96 7.00 -28.97
N LEU A 16 28.35 7.70 -27.90
CA LEU A 16 29.39 8.67 -27.92
C LEU A 16 30.48 8.28 -26.92
N LEU A 17 31.53 7.71 -27.46
CA LEU A 17 32.85 7.66 -26.83
C LEU A 17 33.50 9.05 -26.96
N GLY A 18 34.00 9.58 -25.86
CA GLY A 18 34.78 10.80 -25.82
C GLY A 18 35.94 10.64 -24.85
N THR A 19 37.11 10.63 -25.42
CA THR A 19 38.43 10.32 -24.93
C THR A 19 38.98 11.30 -23.88
N SER A 20 39.85 10.72 -23.06
CA SER A 20 40.83 11.29 -22.13
C SER A 20 41.56 12.56 -22.60
N GLY A 21 41.75 13.49 -21.66
CA GLY A 21 42.70 14.55 -21.73
C GLY A 21 43.21 14.89 -20.34
N LEU A 22 44.37 14.34 -19.96
CA LEU A 22 45.20 14.81 -18.85
C LEU A 22 45.91 16.09 -19.27
N MET A 23 45.69 17.18 -18.54
CA MET A 23 46.65 18.29 -18.43
C MET A 23 46.68 18.79 -17.00
N ALA A 24 47.81 18.60 -16.36
CA ALA A 24 48.18 19.28 -15.14
C ALA A 24 48.59 20.72 -15.46
N SER A 25 48.10 21.68 -14.71
CA SER A 25 48.77 22.97 -14.52
C SER A 25 48.33 23.60 -13.21
N CYS A 26 49.31 24.06 -12.48
CA CYS A 26 49.26 24.64 -11.16
C CYS A 26 48.72 26.09 -11.15
N ASN A 27 48.34 26.50 -9.95
CA ASN A 27 48.19 27.86 -9.36
C ASN A 27 47.07 28.75 -9.91
N ASP A 28 46.11 29.13 -9.10
CA ASP A 28 46.15 30.26 -8.19
C ASP A 28 44.77 30.37 -7.45
N ASP A 29 44.83 30.98 -6.27
CA ASP A 29 43.71 31.31 -5.40
C ASP A 29 42.54 31.97 -6.14
N GLU A 30 41.42 31.24 -6.26
CA GLU A 30 40.11 31.87 -6.32
C GLU A 30 39.10 31.00 -5.55
N THR A 31 38.47 31.62 -4.58
CA THR A 31 37.35 31.11 -3.80
C THR A 31 36.21 30.64 -4.71
N SER A 32 36.32 29.41 -5.17
CA SER A 32 35.24 28.73 -5.88
C SER A 32 34.15 28.41 -4.87
N ASN A 33 33.15 29.29 -4.79
CA ASN A 33 31.83 28.99 -4.23
C ASN A 33 31.19 27.90 -5.10
N THR A 34 31.61 26.67 -4.93
CA THR A 34 30.87 25.51 -5.42
C THR A 34 29.55 25.49 -4.66
N HIS A 35 28.51 26.01 -5.28
CA HIS A 35 27.14 25.71 -4.87
C HIS A 35 26.99 24.17 -4.89
N LYS A 36 27.26 23.54 -3.73
CA LYS A 36 26.83 22.17 -3.50
C LYS A 36 25.32 22.20 -3.61
N VAL A 37 24.81 21.76 -4.76
CA VAL A 37 23.39 21.44 -4.89
C VAL A 37 23.06 20.52 -3.72
N PRO A 38 22.11 20.88 -2.84
CA PRO A 38 21.79 20.05 -1.70
C PRO A 38 21.35 18.68 -2.23
N GLN A 39 22.15 17.65 -1.99
CA GLN A 39 21.72 16.29 -2.29
C GLN A 39 20.47 16.02 -1.46
N ALA A 40 19.34 15.73 -2.11
CA ALA A 40 18.11 15.40 -1.43
C ALA A 40 18.39 14.23 -0.48
N LYS A 41 18.20 14.46 0.82
CA LYS A 41 18.42 13.43 1.84
C LYS A 41 17.45 12.26 1.59
N VAL A 42 18.00 11.09 1.30
CA VAL A 42 17.18 9.88 1.15
C VAL A 42 16.61 9.51 2.51
N LEU A 43 15.28 9.42 2.60
CA LEU A 43 14.59 9.04 3.83
C LEU A 43 14.89 7.58 4.19
N ARG A 44 15.04 7.28 5.48
CA ARG A 44 15.21 5.89 5.96
C ARG A 44 14.05 4.99 5.57
N THR A 45 12.85 5.54 5.57
CA THR A 45 11.62 4.85 5.15
C THR A 45 11.50 4.64 3.64
N ALA A 46 12.35 5.28 2.82
CA ALA A 46 12.30 5.17 1.37
C ALA A 46 12.44 3.72 0.86
N VAL A 47 13.20 2.88 1.58
CA VAL A 47 13.35 1.46 1.22
C VAL A 47 12.03 0.67 1.30
N ALA A 48 11.07 1.15 2.11
CA ALA A 48 9.73 0.57 2.22
C ALA A 48 8.80 1.01 1.08
N SER A 49 9.09 2.16 0.44
CA SER A 49 8.20 2.72 -0.58
C SER A 49 8.04 1.79 -1.77
N GLY A 50 6.83 1.70 -2.28
CA GLY A 50 6.48 0.92 -3.46
C GLY A 50 5.11 0.28 -3.37
N VAL A 51 4.77 -0.48 -4.40
CA VAL A 51 3.52 -1.22 -4.49
C VAL A 51 3.79 -2.68 -4.16
N TYR A 52 3.08 -3.19 -3.17
CA TYR A 52 3.14 -4.58 -2.73
C TYR A 52 1.91 -5.33 -3.23
N THR A 53 2.12 -6.43 -3.92
CA THR A 53 1.05 -7.35 -4.31
C THR A 53 0.81 -8.33 -3.18
N THR A 54 -0.39 -8.31 -2.60
CA THR A 54 -0.72 -9.04 -1.38
C THR A 54 -1.92 -9.95 -1.58
N THR A 55 -2.04 -10.95 -0.73
CA THR A 55 -3.29 -11.66 -0.47
C THR A 55 -3.93 -11.06 0.77
N GLN A 56 -5.19 -10.67 0.66
CA GLN A 56 -6.00 -10.18 1.77
C GLN A 56 -6.85 -11.34 2.33
N GLY A 57 -6.73 -11.61 3.61
CA GLY A 57 -7.66 -12.46 4.36
C GLY A 57 -8.62 -11.60 5.18
N LEU A 58 -9.90 -11.93 5.16
CA LEU A 58 -10.95 -11.29 5.94
C LEU A 58 -11.40 -12.23 7.04
N SER A 59 -11.44 -11.76 8.28
CA SER A 59 -11.94 -12.50 9.43
C SER A 59 -12.72 -11.59 10.39
N ILE A 60 -13.50 -12.21 11.25
CA ILE A 60 -14.19 -11.54 12.35
C ILE A 60 -13.84 -12.27 13.65
N ASP A 61 -13.53 -11.51 14.68
CA ASP A 61 -13.21 -12.06 15.99
C ASP A 61 -14.44 -11.99 16.90
N MET A 62 -14.99 -13.14 17.23
CA MET A 62 -16.18 -13.28 18.10
C MET A 62 -15.83 -14.13 19.31
N PHE A 63 -15.98 -13.59 20.51
CA PHE A 63 -15.78 -14.33 21.77
C PHE A 63 -14.44 -15.09 21.88
N GLY A 64 -13.37 -14.51 21.31
CA GLY A 64 -12.04 -15.14 21.32
C GLY A 64 -11.82 -16.19 20.21
N LEU A 65 -12.79 -16.40 19.34
CA LEU A 65 -12.68 -17.24 18.15
C LEU A 65 -12.62 -16.36 16.90
N SER A 66 -11.62 -16.60 16.06
CA SER A 66 -11.50 -15.93 14.76
C SER A 66 -12.17 -16.76 13.68
N ALA A 67 -13.23 -16.24 13.09
CA ALA A 67 -13.93 -16.86 11.97
C ALA A 67 -13.42 -16.27 10.65
N LYS A 68 -12.82 -17.10 9.79
CA LYS A 68 -12.43 -16.69 8.45
C LYS A 68 -13.66 -16.48 7.59
N LEU A 69 -13.81 -15.27 7.04
CA LEU A 69 -14.96 -14.89 6.23
C LEU A 69 -14.71 -14.99 4.73
N GLY A 70 -13.49 -14.69 4.29
CA GLY A 70 -13.15 -14.71 2.87
C GLY A 70 -11.70 -14.35 2.60
N GLN A 71 -11.33 -14.36 1.32
CA GLN A 71 -9.98 -14.04 0.87
C GLN A 71 -10.03 -13.40 -0.52
N GLN A 72 -9.13 -12.45 -0.77
CA GLN A 72 -8.93 -11.86 -2.09
C GLN A 72 -7.45 -11.78 -2.40
N GLU A 73 -7.07 -12.20 -3.60
CA GLU A 73 -5.70 -12.17 -4.09
C GLU A 73 -5.42 -10.90 -4.89
N ASN A 74 -4.14 -10.66 -5.18
CA ASN A 74 -3.67 -9.57 -6.02
C ASN A 74 -4.06 -8.17 -5.53
N GLN A 75 -4.23 -8.00 -4.22
CA GLN A 75 -4.50 -6.71 -3.61
C GLN A 75 -3.21 -5.87 -3.59
N LYS A 76 -3.28 -4.64 -4.08
CA LYS A 76 -2.11 -3.77 -4.19
C LYS A 76 -2.10 -2.74 -3.06
N ILE A 77 -1.21 -2.91 -2.09
CA ILE A 77 -0.95 -1.90 -1.06
C ILE A 77 0.15 -0.98 -1.56
N GLU A 78 -0.11 0.32 -1.59
CA GLU A 78 0.91 1.32 -1.87
C GLU A 78 1.48 1.87 -0.55
N VAL A 79 2.79 1.86 -0.44
CA VAL A 79 3.54 2.42 0.69
C VAL A 79 4.32 3.63 0.21
N LYS A 80 4.17 4.77 0.88
CA LYS A 80 4.95 5.99 0.60
C LYS A 80 5.72 6.43 1.85
N ALA A 81 6.99 6.70 1.69
CA ALA A 81 7.79 7.36 2.71
C ALA A 81 7.36 8.83 2.84
N LEU A 82 7.07 9.28 4.06
CA LEU A 82 6.74 10.67 4.36
C LEU A 82 7.89 11.37 5.07
N THR A 83 8.48 10.72 6.07
CA THR A 83 9.65 11.19 6.81
C THR A 83 10.59 10.03 7.12
N ASP A 84 11.69 10.27 7.83
CA ASP A 84 12.61 9.21 8.28
C ASP A 84 11.96 8.17 9.21
N SER A 85 10.79 8.47 9.76
CA SER A 85 10.09 7.63 10.74
C SER A 85 8.59 7.46 10.49
N THR A 86 8.06 8.00 9.38
CA THR A 86 6.64 7.86 9.04
C THR A 86 6.43 7.47 7.59
N ILE A 87 5.41 6.63 7.39
CA ILE A 87 4.93 6.21 6.07
C ILE A 87 3.44 6.49 5.93
N SER A 88 2.93 6.52 4.72
CA SER A 88 1.50 6.32 4.45
C SER A 88 1.28 4.95 3.83
N LEU A 89 0.11 4.37 4.11
CA LEU A 89 -0.36 3.10 3.58
C LEU A 89 -1.69 3.34 2.87
N HIS A 90 -1.74 3.08 1.58
CA HIS A 90 -2.97 3.12 0.80
C HIS A 90 -3.45 1.69 0.55
N PHE A 91 -4.67 1.41 1.00
CA PHE A 91 -5.33 0.11 0.86
C PHE A 91 -6.35 0.16 -0.27
N PRO A 92 -6.33 -0.81 -1.20
CA PRO A 92 -7.28 -0.86 -2.30
C PRO A 92 -8.70 -1.16 -1.82
N ALA A 93 -9.67 -0.84 -2.64
CA ALA A 93 -11.03 -1.35 -2.46
C ALA A 93 -11.02 -2.88 -2.52
N TYR A 94 -11.89 -3.50 -1.74
CA TYR A 94 -12.11 -4.94 -1.82
C TYR A 94 -13.59 -5.29 -1.98
N ASP A 95 -13.83 -6.49 -2.45
CA ASP A 95 -15.13 -7.05 -2.71
C ASP A 95 -15.02 -8.57 -2.60
N VAL A 96 -15.37 -9.09 -1.42
CA VAL A 96 -15.09 -10.47 -1.04
C VAL A 96 -16.37 -11.23 -0.80
N PRO A 97 -16.63 -12.31 -1.54
CA PRO A 97 -17.67 -13.28 -1.17
C PRO A 97 -17.35 -13.87 0.19
N LEU A 98 -18.35 -13.91 1.07
CA LEU A 98 -18.21 -14.48 2.40
C LEU A 98 -18.50 -15.98 2.35
N VAL A 99 -17.70 -16.75 3.09
CA VAL A 99 -17.81 -18.22 3.16
C VAL A 99 -18.35 -18.67 4.50
N GLY A 100 -19.04 -19.84 4.52
CA GLY A 100 -19.64 -20.43 5.72
C GLY A 100 -21.08 -19.97 5.97
N ASP A 101 -21.65 -20.45 7.07
CA ASP A 101 -23.03 -20.12 7.49
C ASP A 101 -23.08 -18.73 8.15
N PHE A 102 -22.88 -17.71 7.33
CA PHE A 102 -22.93 -16.32 7.75
C PHE A 102 -24.19 -15.65 7.19
N PRO A 103 -24.84 -14.73 7.93
CA PRO A 103 -26.08 -14.07 7.47
C PRO A 103 -25.86 -13.11 6.30
N TYR A 104 -24.62 -12.95 5.85
CA TYR A 104 -24.20 -12.11 4.73
C TYR A 104 -23.45 -12.94 3.69
N SER A 105 -23.67 -12.63 2.42
CA SER A 105 -23.03 -13.29 1.27
C SER A 105 -21.80 -12.57 0.75
N ASN A 106 -21.66 -11.29 1.06
CA ASN A 106 -20.56 -10.47 0.55
C ASN A 106 -20.21 -9.32 1.50
N ALA A 107 -18.93 -8.96 1.51
CA ALA A 107 -18.42 -7.75 2.16
C ALA A 107 -17.58 -6.95 1.16
N ALA A 108 -17.86 -5.67 1.05
CA ALA A 108 -17.10 -4.76 0.18
C ALA A 108 -16.78 -3.45 0.91
N GLN A 109 -15.62 -2.88 0.62
CA GLN A 109 -15.18 -1.60 1.17
C GLN A 109 -14.48 -0.79 0.07
N LYS A 110 -14.67 0.52 0.08
CA LYS A 110 -13.92 1.44 -0.77
C LYS A 110 -12.48 1.55 -0.29
N GLU A 111 -11.60 1.98 -1.18
CA GLU A 111 -10.22 2.29 -0.84
C GLU A 111 -10.12 3.33 0.28
N TYR A 112 -9.06 3.25 1.06
CA TYR A 112 -8.76 4.20 2.13
C TYR A 112 -7.26 4.31 2.36
N GLN A 113 -6.84 5.37 3.03
CA GLN A 113 -5.45 5.66 3.32
C GLN A 113 -5.22 5.89 4.80
N LEU A 114 -4.13 5.37 5.32
CA LEU A 114 -3.62 5.67 6.65
C LEU A 114 -2.38 6.55 6.50
N ASP A 115 -2.48 7.79 6.96
CA ASP A 115 -1.38 8.73 6.94
C ASP A 115 -0.59 8.70 8.25
N LYS A 116 0.70 9.08 8.16
CA LYS A 116 1.60 9.26 9.32
C LYS A 116 1.71 8.02 10.22
N VAL A 117 1.69 6.83 9.62
CA VAL A 117 1.96 5.61 10.35
C VAL A 117 3.42 5.62 10.81
N VAL A 118 3.65 5.57 12.12
CA VAL A 118 4.99 5.61 12.71
C VAL A 118 5.67 4.27 12.54
N VAL A 119 6.89 4.29 12.04
CA VAL A 119 7.72 3.12 11.79
C VAL A 119 8.89 3.12 12.77
N GLN A 120 9.15 1.98 13.38
CA GLN A 120 10.35 1.74 14.18
C GLN A 120 11.45 1.15 13.28
N PRO A 121 12.58 1.85 13.11
CA PRO A 121 13.65 1.41 12.22
C PRO A 121 14.57 0.44 12.94
N ASP A 122 14.15 -0.81 13.09
CA ASP A 122 14.90 -1.90 13.72
C ASP A 122 15.45 -2.92 12.71
N GLY A 123 15.69 -2.50 11.46
CA GLY A 123 16.10 -3.36 10.33
C GLY A 123 14.95 -4.14 9.70
N THR A 124 13.90 -4.39 10.45
CA THR A 124 12.54 -4.74 9.99
C THR A 124 11.65 -3.59 10.38
N MET A 125 11.09 -2.85 9.42
CA MET A 125 10.22 -1.73 9.76
C MET A 125 8.93 -2.26 10.37
N SER A 126 8.86 -2.22 11.70
CA SER A 126 7.64 -2.54 12.45
C SER A 126 6.81 -1.27 12.61
N PHE A 127 5.51 -1.40 12.57
CA PHE A 127 4.61 -0.28 12.81
C PHE A 127 3.34 -0.72 13.54
N ALA A 128 2.82 0.19 14.36
CA ALA A 128 1.52 0.09 15.00
C ALA A 128 0.87 1.48 15.06
N SER A 129 -0.39 1.58 14.66
CA SER A 129 -1.13 2.83 14.65
C SER A 129 -2.58 2.60 15.05
N LYS A 130 -3.17 3.57 15.77
CA LYS A 130 -4.59 3.60 16.06
C LYS A 130 -5.12 4.96 15.63
N VAL A 131 -6.06 4.96 14.70
CA VAL A 131 -6.63 6.16 14.12
C VAL A 131 -8.14 6.03 13.98
N LYS A 132 -8.82 7.14 13.74
CA LYS A 132 -10.22 7.16 13.29
C LYS A 132 -10.24 7.76 11.90
N ILE A 133 -10.86 7.08 10.97
CA ILE A 133 -11.01 7.54 9.58
C ILE A 133 -12.44 7.32 9.09
N GLU A 134 -12.81 8.02 8.03
CA GLU A 134 -14.00 7.70 7.28
C GLU A 134 -13.79 6.39 6.51
N THR A 135 -14.75 5.48 6.61
CA THR A 135 -14.80 4.26 5.79
C THR A 135 -16.11 4.14 5.07
N VAL A 136 -16.08 3.58 3.86
CA VAL A 136 -17.26 3.34 3.04
C VAL A 136 -17.39 1.85 2.81
N PHE A 137 -18.39 1.24 3.43
CA PHE A 137 -18.51 -0.20 3.57
C PHE A 137 -19.90 -0.70 3.15
N GLN A 138 -19.97 -1.93 2.63
CA GLN A 138 -21.19 -2.61 2.23
C GLN A 138 -21.18 -4.06 2.75
N MET A 139 -22.26 -4.48 3.38
CA MET A 139 -22.51 -5.88 3.74
C MET A 139 -23.80 -6.32 3.05
N THR A 140 -23.70 -7.33 2.19
CA THR A 140 -24.85 -7.85 1.46
C THR A 140 -25.48 -9.02 2.22
N PRO A 141 -26.72 -8.91 2.70
CA PRO A 141 -27.42 -10.04 3.31
C PRO A 141 -27.51 -11.23 2.36
N ALA A 142 -27.40 -12.45 2.88
CA ALA A 142 -27.33 -13.68 2.07
C ALA A 142 -28.52 -13.89 1.10
N LYS A 143 -29.69 -13.31 1.40
CA LYS A 143 -30.91 -13.43 0.57
C LYS A 143 -31.14 -12.23 -0.36
N MET A 144 -30.22 -11.27 -0.43
CA MET A 144 -30.35 -10.05 -1.23
C MET A 144 -29.30 -10.01 -2.34
N LYS A 145 -29.60 -9.28 -3.41
CA LYS A 145 -28.61 -8.98 -4.44
C LYS A 145 -27.72 -7.85 -3.97
N LYS A 146 -26.45 -7.94 -4.31
CA LYS A 146 -25.45 -6.94 -3.93
C LYS A 146 -25.80 -5.54 -4.45
N ASP A 147 -26.27 -5.44 -5.68
CA ASP A 147 -26.59 -4.17 -6.32
C ASP A 147 -27.79 -3.44 -5.67
N ASP A 148 -28.62 -4.16 -4.93
CA ASP A 148 -29.75 -3.60 -4.18
C ASP A 148 -29.32 -3.01 -2.82
N ILE A 149 -28.06 -3.20 -2.41
CA ILE A 149 -27.53 -2.75 -1.12
C ILE A 149 -26.60 -1.56 -1.33
N PRO A 150 -26.93 -0.38 -0.80
CA PRO A 150 -26.03 0.76 -0.92
C PRO A 150 -24.81 0.63 -0.04
N TYR A 151 -23.71 1.21 -0.47
CA TYR A 151 -22.58 1.51 0.40
C TYR A 151 -23.01 2.49 1.50
N ARG A 152 -22.50 2.30 2.70
CA ARG A 152 -22.72 3.19 3.85
C ARG A 152 -21.40 3.83 4.27
N THR A 153 -21.46 5.12 4.55
CA THR A 153 -20.33 5.88 5.07
C THR A 153 -20.33 5.89 6.60
N PHE A 154 -19.19 5.61 7.19
CA PHE A 154 -18.94 5.61 8.63
C PHE A 154 -17.81 6.60 8.93
N PRO A 155 -18.12 7.83 9.42
CA PRO A 155 -17.15 8.93 9.49
C PRO A 155 -16.01 8.70 10.49
N ASP A 156 -16.24 8.02 11.59
CA ASP A 156 -15.29 7.87 12.68
C ASP A 156 -14.97 6.40 12.97
N THR A 157 -14.72 5.61 11.94
CA THR A 157 -14.36 4.20 12.10
C THR A 157 -13.02 4.07 12.83
N PRO A 158 -12.99 3.45 14.02
CA PRO A 158 -11.73 3.15 14.67
C PRO A 158 -10.97 2.07 13.90
N ILE A 159 -9.73 2.39 13.56
CA ILE A 159 -8.80 1.49 12.86
C ILE A 159 -7.59 1.26 13.76
N SER A 160 -7.24 0.00 13.97
CA SER A 160 -5.92 -0.42 14.46
C SER A 160 -5.16 -1.06 13.33
N CYS A 161 -3.97 -0.56 13.05
CA CYS A 161 -3.08 -1.07 12.01
C CYS A 161 -1.76 -1.48 12.65
N GLU A 162 -1.35 -2.70 12.45
CA GLU A 162 -0.03 -3.21 12.87
C GLU A 162 0.61 -4.01 11.74
N GLY A 163 1.93 -4.00 11.65
CA GLY A 163 2.58 -4.77 10.60
C GLY A 163 4.09 -4.60 10.55
N THR A 164 4.68 -5.23 9.54
CA THR A 164 6.11 -5.23 9.28
C THR A 164 6.40 -5.12 7.80
N ILE A 165 7.50 -4.43 7.47
CA ILE A 165 8.09 -4.42 6.13
C ILE A 165 9.53 -4.88 6.27
N LYS A 166 9.88 -6.00 5.61
CA LYS A 166 11.23 -6.58 5.62
C LYS A 166 11.72 -6.79 4.19
N GLY A 167 12.62 -5.93 3.75
CA GLY A 167 13.09 -5.96 2.37
C GLY A 167 11.95 -5.76 1.38
N LYS A 168 11.60 -6.81 0.64
CA LYS A 168 10.50 -6.78 -0.34
C LYS A 168 9.17 -7.33 0.21
N GLU A 169 9.15 -7.82 1.42
CA GLU A 169 7.97 -8.45 2.03
C GLU A 169 7.21 -7.47 2.92
N ILE A 170 5.89 -7.57 2.90
CA ILE A 170 4.98 -6.81 3.75
C ILE A 170 3.97 -7.75 4.42
N ASN A 171 3.75 -7.52 5.72
CA ASN A 171 2.65 -8.14 6.47
C ASN A 171 1.93 -7.04 7.23
N VAL A 172 0.62 -6.92 7.05
CA VAL A 172 -0.21 -5.90 7.71
C VAL A 172 -1.45 -6.55 8.26
N LYS A 173 -1.78 -6.23 9.49
CA LYS A 173 -3.07 -6.55 10.11
C LYS A 173 -3.81 -5.26 10.40
N ILE A 174 -5.01 -5.15 9.87
CA ILE A 174 -5.96 -4.06 10.13
C ILE A 174 -7.12 -4.63 10.94
N THR A 175 -7.49 -3.94 11.99
CA THR A 175 -8.72 -4.21 12.72
C THR A 175 -9.59 -2.97 12.67
N ALA A 176 -10.80 -3.10 12.15
CA ALA A 176 -11.74 -2.00 11.95
C ALA A 176 -13.10 -2.34 12.56
N GLN A 177 -13.77 -1.35 13.14
CA GLN A 177 -15.14 -1.49 13.67
C GLN A 177 -16.04 -0.38 13.13
N PRO A 178 -16.56 -0.50 11.89
CA PRO A 178 -17.43 0.50 11.30
C PRO A 178 -18.76 0.61 12.06
N GLY A 179 -19.13 1.82 12.44
CA GLY A 179 -20.40 2.11 13.09
C GLY A 179 -20.62 1.34 14.39
N LYS A 180 -21.79 0.72 14.52
CA LYS A 180 -22.18 -0.07 15.71
C LYS A 180 -22.05 -1.58 15.48
N MET A 181 -21.12 -2.02 14.65
CA MET A 181 -20.88 -3.46 14.46
C MET A 181 -20.51 -4.09 15.81
N PRO A 182 -21.13 -5.22 16.17
CA PRO A 182 -20.90 -5.85 17.48
C PRO A 182 -19.49 -6.43 17.63
N PHE A 183 -18.83 -6.73 16.52
CA PHE A 183 -17.47 -7.29 16.48
C PHE A 183 -16.60 -6.55 15.47
N PRO A 184 -15.29 -6.37 15.75
CA PRO A 184 -14.37 -5.83 14.79
C PRO A 184 -14.14 -6.80 13.63
N VAL A 185 -13.91 -6.23 12.46
CA VAL A 185 -13.47 -6.95 11.27
C VAL A 185 -11.96 -6.86 11.18
N THR A 186 -11.30 -7.98 10.93
CA THR A 186 -9.85 -8.06 10.80
C THR A 186 -9.47 -8.40 9.37
N TYR A 187 -8.56 -7.63 8.81
CA TYR A 187 -7.96 -7.80 7.50
C TYR A 187 -6.48 -8.12 7.68
N ASN A 188 -6.04 -9.24 7.11
CA ASN A 188 -4.63 -9.63 7.10
C ASN A 188 -4.12 -9.58 5.66
N TYR A 189 -3.10 -8.78 5.42
CA TYR A 189 -2.44 -8.66 4.14
C TYR A 189 -1.04 -9.24 4.25
N ALA A 190 -0.69 -10.15 3.37
CA ALA A 190 0.65 -10.70 3.26
C ALA A 190 1.07 -10.73 1.80
N GLY A 191 2.28 -10.23 1.50
CA GLY A 191 2.75 -10.18 0.12
C GLY A 191 4.11 -9.56 -0.06
N LYS A 192 4.42 -9.21 -1.32
CA LYS A 192 5.75 -8.69 -1.71
C LYS A 192 5.66 -7.72 -2.87
N LYS A 193 6.68 -6.86 -3.02
CA LYS A 193 6.94 -6.01 -4.20
C LYS A 193 7.96 -6.61 -5.13
#